data_317d59fbf6b404f27a22af800781361d
#
_entry.id   317d59fbf6b404f27a22af800781361d
#
_cell.length_a   1.000
_cell.length_b   1.000
_cell.length_c   1.000
_cell.angle_alpha   90.00
_cell.angle_beta   90.00
_cell.angle_gamma   90.00
#
_symmetry.space_group_name_H-M   'P 1'
#
loop_
_entity.id
_entity.type
_entity.pdbx_description
1 polymer ?
#
loop_
_entity_poly.entity_id
_entity_poly.type
_entity_poly.pdbx_seq_one_letter_code
_entity_poly.pdbx_strand_id
1 'polypeptide(L)'
;MTTSPTTRYDIDAISTVEEYLDRSDWRVNANANQGYSLGGLILNSAGKMIANYWLERVYSPEAGAAHRSGDIHIHDLDMFAGYCAGWSLKRLIQEGFNGVSGAIASAPPKHFSSACGQIVNFLGTLQNEWAGAQAFSSFDTYMAPFVRLDNMTYEQIVQSMQELIYNLNVPSRWGSQCPFTNLTFDWTCPDDLADEHPLIGDEVVDFTYGELQEEMNLINRAFIEVMTGGDADGRVFTFPIPTYNMTPDFDWEGENVDALFEMTAKYGLPYFQNFINSDLDPHMIRSMCCRLQLDLRELLKRGNGLFGSAELTGSIGVVTINMARLGYRFAGDMDGLVKELDHLIDLGSQTLEAKRETIQFHMDHGLFPYSKRYLGHLNNHFSTIGVNGMNEMVRNFTGDQYDITDKFGFEMCCSILDHIRERMVELQEATGHMYNLEATPAEGTTYRFAKADRLHYPGILQAGTDEQPYYTNSSQLPVGYTDDPFQALEDQEVLQGKYTGGTVLHLYMGVRMSSGAACKEMVRRSLTAFKVPYITITPTFSICPVHGYLAGEHFTCEKCAEAHPDREPQGCEVWTRVMGYFRPVKSFNIGKKGEYNERTMFSEAAASDHGELVSAFPPVDQR
;
A
#
# COMPACT_ATOMS: atom_id res chain seq x y z
N MET A 1 -3.18 -39.97 26.90
CA MET A 1 -2.18 -38.91 27.11
C MET A 1 -2.35 -37.94 25.95
N THR A 2 -3.13 -36.93 26.14
CA THR A 2 -3.33 -35.83 25.16
C THR A 2 -2.10 -34.94 25.25
N THR A 3 -1.23 -35.02 24.26
CA THR A 3 -0.14 -34.06 24.08
C THR A 3 -0.77 -32.72 23.84
N SER A 4 -0.65 -31.78 24.80
CA SER A 4 -0.89 -30.37 24.56
C SER A 4 -0.11 -29.97 23.31
N PRO A 5 -0.73 -29.23 22.36
CA PRO A 5 0.03 -28.69 21.25
C PRO A 5 1.12 -27.82 21.84
N THR A 6 2.37 -28.12 21.49
CA THR A 6 3.53 -27.34 21.89
C THR A 6 3.31 -25.90 21.40
N THR A 7 3.10 -25.00 22.33
CA THR A 7 2.85 -23.57 22.09
C THR A 7 4.10 -22.82 21.62
N ARG A 8 5.24 -23.48 21.55
CA ARG A 8 6.51 -22.98 21.04
C ARG A 8 6.65 -23.30 19.55
N TYR A 9 7.04 -22.34 18.74
CA TYR A 9 7.70 -22.64 17.48
C TYR A 9 9.05 -23.28 17.85
N ASP A 10 9.13 -24.59 17.88
CA ASP A 10 10.41 -25.28 17.93
C ASP A 10 11.12 -24.99 16.61
N ILE A 11 12.06 -24.02 16.65
CA ILE A 11 12.91 -23.72 15.52
C ILE A 11 14.04 -24.73 15.54
N ASP A 12 13.93 -25.75 14.71
CA ASP A 12 15.09 -26.54 14.33
C ASP A 12 15.86 -25.77 13.23
N ALA A 13 17.10 -25.43 13.53
CA ALA A 13 17.93 -24.62 12.65
C ALA A 13 18.20 -25.32 11.30
N ILE A 14 18.33 -26.65 11.30
CA ILE A 14 18.59 -27.41 10.07
C ILE A 14 17.34 -27.43 9.21
N SER A 15 16.20 -27.84 9.78
CA SER A 15 14.93 -27.87 9.06
C SER A 15 14.54 -26.49 8.54
N THR A 16 14.82 -25.40 9.27
CA THR A 16 14.55 -24.04 8.83
C THR A 16 15.30 -23.69 7.52
N VAL A 17 16.57 -24.11 7.40
CA VAL A 17 17.35 -23.90 6.19
C VAL A 17 16.86 -24.78 5.05
N GLU A 18 16.61 -26.08 5.32
CA GLU A 18 16.13 -27.04 4.34
C GLU A 18 14.77 -26.65 3.76
N GLU A 19 13.79 -26.24 4.60
CA GLU A 19 12.47 -25.75 4.18
C GLU A 19 12.55 -24.55 3.24
N TYR A 20 13.54 -23.68 3.42
CA TYR A 20 13.77 -22.57 2.49
C TYR A 20 14.39 -23.05 1.18
N LEU A 21 15.40 -23.92 1.24
CA LEU A 21 16.12 -24.40 0.07
C LEU A 21 15.25 -25.23 -0.87
N ASP A 22 14.40 -26.09 -0.32
CA ASP A 22 13.48 -26.93 -1.08
C ASP A 22 12.12 -26.25 -1.36
N ARG A 23 11.90 -25.02 -0.80
CA ARG A 23 10.68 -24.23 -0.94
C ARG A 23 9.41 -24.94 -0.45
N SER A 24 9.54 -25.83 0.51
CA SER A 24 8.40 -26.56 1.10
C SER A 24 7.56 -25.68 2.03
N ASP A 25 8.15 -24.66 2.64
CA ASP A 25 7.44 -23.65 3.43
C ASP A 25 6.81 -22.57 2.51
N TRP A 26 5.47 -22.48 2.49
CA TRP A 26 4.75 -21.47 1.70
C TRP A 26 5.17 -20.02 2.04
N ARG A 27 5.66 -19.78 3.27
CA ARG A 27 6.14 -18.49 3.74
C ARG A 27 7.37 -17.97 2.99
N VAL A 28 8.13 -18.84 2.34
CA VAL A 28 9.23 -18.46 1.44
C VAL A 28 8.74 -17.57 0.29
N ASN A 29 7.47 -17.72 -0.08
CA ASN A 29 6.81 -16.92 -1.13
C ASN A 29 5.50 -16.29 -0.63
N ALA A 30 5.41 -15.96 0.67
CA ALA A 30 4.21 -15.33 1.23
C ALA A 30 3.99 -13.92 0.68
N ASN A 31 5.07 -13.23 0.32
CA ASN A 31 5.07 -11.90 -0.26
C ASN A 31 5.79 -11.91 -1.61
N ALA A 32 5.11 -11.51 -2.68
CA ALA A 32 5.63 -11.53 -4.04
C ALA A 32 6.86 -10.60 -4.26
N ASN A 33 7.12 -9.68 -3.34
CA ASN A 33 8.32 -8.82 -3.35
C ASN A 33 9.58 -9.53 -2.83
N GLN A 34 9.46 -10.70 -2.21
CA GLN A 34 10.59 -11.47 -1.71
C GLN A 34 11.12 -12.41 -2.80
N GLY A 35 12.42 -12.30 -3.10
CA GLY A 35 13.10 -13.18 -4.05
C GLY A 35 13.72 -14.40 -3.36
N TYR A 36 13.70 -15.56 -4.03
CA TYR A 36 14.50 -16.72 -3.60
C TYR A 36 15.98 -16.41 -3.82
N SER A 37 16.69 -16.16 -2.74
CA SER A 37 18.06 -15.64 -2.74
C SER A 37 18.79 -15.96 -1.43
N LEU A 38 20.11 -15.77 -1.39
CA LEU A 38 20.88 -15.91 -0.16
C LEU A 38 20.40 -14.90 0.91
N GLY A 39 20.14 -13.66 0.52
CA GLY A 39 19.55 -12.65 1.43
C GLY A 39 18.17 -13.06 1.95
N GLY A 40 17.36 -13.68 1.09
CA GLY A 40 16.07 -14.25 1.47
C GLY A 40 16.19 -15.42 2.47
N LEU A 41 17.17 -16.30 2.30
CA LEU A 41 17.46 -17.36 3.27
C LEU A 41 17.81 -16.80 4.65
N ILE A 42 18.71 -15.78 4.67
CA ILE A 42 19.13 -15.14 5.92
C ILE A 42 17.92 -14.47 6.60
N LEU A 43 17.13 -13.70 5.86
CA LEU A 43 15.94 -13.03 6.38
C LEU A 43 14.91 -14.03 6.91
N ASN A 44 14.61 -15.09 6.16
CA ASN A 44 13.64 -16.11 6.57
C ASN A 44 14.09 -16.81 7.87
N SER A 45 15.37 -17.20 7.95
CA SER A 45 15.91 -17.86 9.14
C SER A 45 15.94 -16.93 10.36
N ALA A 46 16.42 -15.69 10.20
CA ALA A 46 16.43 -14.70 11.26
C ALA A 46 14.99 -14.29 11.65
N GLY A 47 14.11 -14.14 10.68
CA GLY A 47 12.72 -13.75 10.86
C GLY A 47 11.93 -14.74 11.70
N LYS A 48 12.13 -16.05 11.53
CA LYS A 48 11.52 -17.07 12.40
C LYS A 48 11.94 -16.90 13.87
N MET A 49 13.21 -16.58 14.13
CA MET A 49 13.71 -16.32 15.49
C MET A 49 13.11 -15.05 16.08
N ILE A 50 13.06 -13.98 15.29
CA ILE A 50 12.49 -12.69 15.69
C ILE A 50 10.98 -12.84 15.99
N ALA A 51 10.24 -13.54 15.13
CA ALA A 51 8.83 -13.82 15.34
C ALA A 51 8.57 -14.55 16.66
N ASN A 52 9.38 -15.57 16.99
CA ASN A 52 9.29 -16.25 18.27
C ASN A 52 9.58 -15.34 19.45
N TYR A 53 10.57 -14.45 19.33
CA TYR A 53 10.86 -13.49 20.39
C TYR A 53 9.66 -12.56 20.66
N TRP A 54 9.03 -12.02 19.60
CA TRP A 54 7.80 -11.23 19.72
C TRP A 54 6.71 -11.98 20.45
N LEU A 55 6.39 -13.20 19.98
CA LEU A 55 5.26 -14.00 20.46
C LEU A 55 5.46 -14.61 21.85
N GLU A 56 6.70 -14.82 22.29
CA GLU A 56 7.01 -15.49 23.56
C GLU A 56 7.51 -14.51 24.67
N ARG A 57 7.99 -13.31 24.30
CA ARG A 57 8.64 -12.41 25.23
C ARG A 57 8.06 -11.01 25.30
N VAL A 58 7.53 -10.51 24.19
CA VAL A 58 7.01 -9.15 24.10
C VAL A 58 5.50 -9.14 24.26
N TYR A 59 4.82 -9.97 23.49
CA TYR A 59 3.37 -10.01 23.52
C TYR A 59 2.82 -10.94 24.61
N SER A 60 1.55 -10.72 24.98
CA SER A 60 0.90 -11.61 25.95
C SER A 60 0.78 -13.06 25.39
N PRO A 61 0.77 -14.08 26.28
CA PRO A 61 0.54 -15.46 25.84
C PRO A 61 -0.76 -15.63 25.04
N GLU A 62 -1.77 -14.85 25.37
CA GLU A 62 -3.07 -14.83 24.70
C GLU A 62 -2.96 -14.29 23.27
N ALA A 63 -2.25 -13.16 23.06
CA ALA A 63 -1.97 -12.61 21.73
C ALA A 63 -1.18 -13.59 20.87
N GLY A 64 -0.16 -14.23 21.47
CA GLY A 64 0.60 -15.27 20.79
C GLY A 64 -0.26 -16.47 20.38
N ALA A 65 -1.17 -16.91 21.24
CA ALA A 65 -2.12 -17.99 20.95
C ALA A 65 -3.12 -17.61 19.86
N ALA A 66 -3.73 -16.43 19.95
CA ALA A 66 -4.68 -15.91 18.96
C ALA A 66 -4.02 -15.73 17.57
N HIS A 67 -2.75 -15.27 17.52
CA HIS A 67 -2.00 -15.23 16.27
C HIS A 67 -1.79 -16.63 15.70
N ARG A 68 -1.32 -17.59 16.50
CA ARG A 68 -1.03 -18.95 16.04
C ARG A 68 -2.28 -19.69 15.58
N SER A 69 -3.39 -19.53 16.31
CA SER A 69 -4.70 -20.13 15.94
C SER A 69 -5.26 -19.52 14.66
N GLY A 70 -4.96 -18.24 14.37
CA GLY A 70 -5.49 -17.47 13.24
C GLY A 70 -6.77 -16.72 13.56
N ASP A 71 -7.06 -16.42 14.83
CA ASP A 71 -8.11 -15.45 15.21
C ASP A 71 -7.68 -14.03 14.83
N ILE A 72 -6.38 -13.75 14.96
CA ILE A 72 -5.74 -12.52 14.50
C ILE A 72 -4.48 -12.81 13.67
N HIS A 73 -4.04 -11.82 12.92
CA HIS A 73 -2.74 -11.79 12.30
C HIS A 73 -1.97 -10.54 12.74
N ILE A 74 -0.86 -10.76 13.45
CA ILE A 74 0.09 -9.70 13.77
C ILE A 74 1.07 -9.63 12.60
N HIS A 75 1.12 -8.49 11.91
CA HIS A 75 1.95 -8.32 10.72
C HIS A 75 3.43 -8.13 11.06
N ASP A 76 4.29 -8.48 10.10
CA ASP A 76 5.74 -8.23 10.09
C ASP A 76 6.48 -8.75 11.33
N LEU A 77 6.08 -9.91 11.82
CA LEU A 77 6.73 -10.57 12.96
C LEU A 77 8.18 -10.97 12.66
N ASP A 78 8.55 -11.13 11.41
CA ASP A 78 9.89 -11.44 10.95
C ASP A 78 10.86 -10.25 11.05
N MET A 79 10.34 -9.04 11.30
CA MET A 79 11.12 -7.81 11.48
C MET A 79 10.98 -7.28 12.92
N PHE A 80 12.10 -6.91 13.53
CA PHE A 80 12.08 -6.23 14.82
C PHE A 80 12.01 -4.71 14.61
N ALA A 81 10.88 -4.24 14.02
CA ALA A 81 10.73 -2.87 13.56
C ALA A 81 9.26 -2.41 13.58
N GLY A 82 9.05 -1.10 13.44
CA GLY A 82 7.74 -0.53 13.12
C GLY A 82 7.30 -0.89 11.70
N TYR A 83 6.03 -0.62 11.37
CA TYR A 83 5.44 -1.01 10.08
C TYR A 83 5.84 -0.02 8.99
N CYS A 84 5.15 1.12 8.84
CA CYS A 84 5.39 2.11 7.79
C CYS A 84 5.80 3.46 8.36
N ALA A 85 6.62 4.22 7.62
CA ALA A 85 7.01 5.56 8.01
C ALA A 85 6.96 6.55 6.85
N GLY A 86 6.40 7.73 7.10
CA GLY A 86 6.48 8.89 6.23
C GLY A 86 7.48 9.88 6.78
N TRP A 87 8.32 10.30 5.90
CA TRP A 87 9.46 11.15 6.20
C TRP A 87 9.23 12.56 5.66
N SER A 88 9.89 13.54 6.24
CA SER A 88 9.90 14.89 5.72
C SER A 88 10.99 15.05 4.66
N LEU A 89 10.58 15.19 3.39
CA LEU A 89 11.50 15.53 2.32
C LEU A 89 12.06 16.94 2.53
N LYS A 90 11.24 17.88 2.97
CA LYS A 90 11.65 19.23 3.34
C LYS A 90 12.80 19.20 4.35
N ARG A 91 12.66 18.41 5.42
CA ARG A 91 13.70 18.28 6.45
C ARG A 91 14.98 17.65 5.89
N LEU A 92 14.89 16.63 5.05
CA LEU A 92 16.06 16.03 4.40
C LEU A 92 16.81 17.05 3.53
N ILE A 93 16.08 17.87 2.75
CA ILE A 93 16.66 18.92 1.93
C ILE A 93 17.32 20.01 2.79
N GLN A 94 16.69 20.41 3.88
CA GLN A 94 17.18 21.48 4.75
C GLN A 94 18.36 21.08 5.63
N GLU A 95 18.39 19.83 6.10
CA GLU A 95 19.38 19.37 7.06
C GLU A 95 20.46 18.47 6.45
N GLY A 96 20.18 17.83 5.31
CA GLY A 96 21.02 16.79 4.72
C GLY A 96 20.85 15.43 5.41
N PHE A 97 21.52 14.41 4.90
CA PHE A 97 21.49 13.06 5.46
C PHE A 97 22.66 12.88 6.43
N ASN A 98 22.43 13.17 7.72
CA ASN A 98 23.47 13.27 8.73
C ASN A 98 22.94 13.02 10.16
N GLY A 99 23.78 13.31 11.16
CA GLY A 99 23.42 13.36 12.57
C GLY A 99 23.43 12.01 13.29
N VAL A 100 23.91 10.95 12.64
CA VAL A 100 24.10 9.63 13.26
C VAL A 100 25.58 9.44 13.57
N SER A 101 25.90 9.21 14.84
CA SER A 101 27.28 9.05 15.31
C SER A 101 27.97 7.86 14.65
N GLY A 102 29.17 8.07 14.12
CA GLY A 102 29.97 7.04 13.46
C GLY A 102 29.54 6.71 12.01
N ALA A 103 28.46 7.31 11.51
CA ALA A 103 28.02 7.19 10.12
C ALA A 103 28.57 8.33 9.26
N ILE A 104 28.68 8.09 7.94
CA ILE A 104 29.01 9.13 6.97
C ILE A 104 27.85 10.14 6.92
N ALA A 105 28.19 11.43 6.92
CA ALA A 105 27.22 12.52 6.88
C ALA A 105 27.32 13.28 5.55
N SER A 106 26.17 13.69 5.01
CA SER A 106 26.09 14.65 3.93
C SER A 106 25.44 15.96 4.38
N ALA A 107 25.96 17.06 3.89
CA ALA A 107 25.37 18.38 4.05
C ALA A 107 24.06 18.51 3.27
N PRO A 108 23.26 19.58 3.51
CA PRO A 108 22.11 19.92 2.67
C PRO A 108 22.47 19.90 1.19
N PRO A 109 21.64 19.28 0.32
CA PRO A 109 21.93 19.24 -1.11
C PRO A 109 21.78 20.62 -1.73
N LYS A 110 22.66 20.96 -2.68
CA LYS A 110 22.61 22.23 -3.43
C LYS A 110 22.16 22.02 -4.87
N HIS A 111 22.16 20.78 -5.36
CA HIS A 111 21.86 20.41 -6.74
C HIS A 111 20.80 19.32 -6.80
N PHE A 112 20.01 19.33 -7.87
CA PHE A 112 18.93 18.35 -8.10
C PHE A 112 19.43 16.90 -8.01
N SER A 113 20.53 16.58 -8.71
CA SER A 113 21.10 15.23 -8.68
C SER A 113 21.60 14.82 -7.30
N SER A 114 22.13 15.77 -6.52
CA SER A 114 22.55 15.53 -5.14
C SER A 114 21.36 15.23 -4.23
N ALA A 115 20.25 15.97 -4.41
CA ALA A 115 19.01 15.71 -3.68
C ALA A 115 18.44 14.32 -4.02
N CYS A 116 18.39 13.94 -5.31
CA CYS A 116 18.01 12.59 -5.75
C CYS A 116 18.87 11.52 -5.11
N GLY A 117 20.20 11.70 -5.10
CA GLY A 117 21.13 10.78 -4.45
C GLY A 117 20.90 10.65 -2.93
N GLN A 118 20.61 11.75 -2.25
CA GLN A 118 20.29 11.72 -0.82
C GLN A 118 18.96 11.02 -0.54
N ILE A 119 17.94 11.20 -1.37
CA ILE A 119 16.65 10.51 -1.28
C ILE A 119 16.87 8.98 -1.38
N VAL A 120 17.63 8.53 -2.37
CA VAL A 120 17.96 7.10 -2.53
C VAL A 120 18.68 6.55 -1.30
N ASN A 121 19.71 7.24 -0.83
CA ASN A 121 20.50 6.81 0.33
C ASN A 121 19.65 6.81 1.61
N PHE A 122 18.80 7.81 1.79
CA PHE A 122 17.88 7.91 2.92
C PHE A 122 16.91 6.74 2.93
N LEU A 123 16.14 6.56 1.87
CA LEU A 123 15.14 5.48 1.77
C LEU A 123 15.80 4.09 1.83
N GLY A 124 16.95 3.92 1.15
CA GLY A 124 17.75 2.70 1.19
C GLY A 124 18.29 2.35 2.59
N THR A 125 18.56 3.34 3.43
CA THR A 125 19.02 3.13 4.81
C THR A 125 17.84 2.87 5.74
N LEU A 126 16.82 3.73 5.71
CA LEU A 126 15.68 3.67 6.63
C LEU A 126 14.81 2.40 6.43
N GLN A 127 14.77 1.82 5.23
CA GLN A 127 14.11 0.53 5.01
C GLN A 127 14.67 -0.62 5.86
N ASN A 128 15.89 -0.47 6.40
CA ASN A 128 16.47 -1.47 7.29
C ASN A 128 16.05 -1.29 8.75
N GLU A 129 15.42 -0.17 9.08
CA GLU A 129 14.87 0.13 10.41
C GLU A 129 13.32 0.02 10.44
N TRP A 130 12.67 -0.21 9.28
CA TRP A 130 11.20 -0.30 9.14
C TRP A 130 10.80 -1.50 8.29
N ALA A 131 9.71 -2.15 8.67
CA ALA A 131 9.26 -3.38 8.00
C ALA A 131 8.55 -3.12 6.66
N GLY A 132 7.72 -2.09 6.60
CA GLY A 132 6.88 -1.78 5.44
C GLY A 132 7.39 -0.61 4.59
N ALA A 133 6.45 0.15 4.04
CA ALA A 133 6.72 1.21 3.09
C ALA A 133 7.34 2.46 3.73
N GLN A 134 8.14 3.15 2.92
CA GLN A 134 8.73 4.44 3.21
C GLN A 134 8.18 5.45 2.21
N ALA A 135 7.78 6.64 2.65
CA ALA A 135 7.16 7.64 1.78
C ALA A 135 7.75 9.03 1.97
N PHE A 136 7.81 9.78 0.85
CA PHE A 136 7.94 11.22 0.82
C PHE A 136 6.72 11.83 0.15
N SER A 137 6.17 12.89 0.75
CA SER A 137 5.08 13.68 0.18
C SER A 137 5.63 14.91 -0.53
N SER A 138 4.79 15.52 -1.42
CA SER A 138 5.08 16.77 -2.12
C SER A 138 6.41 16.75 -2.88
N PHE A 139 6.69 15.62 -3.56
CA PHE A 139 7.97 15.39 -4.21
C PHE A 139 8.26 16.45 -5.29
N ASP A 140 7.30 16.71 -6.17
CA ASP A 140 7.42 17.70 -7.25
C ASP A 140 7.58 19.11 -6.70
N THR A 141 6.83 19.48 -5.65
CA THR A 141 6.91 20.78 -4.99
C THR A 141 8.29 21.02 -4.36
N TYR A 142 8.77 20.07 -3.53
CA TYR A 142 10.06 20.24 -2.83
C TYR A 142 11.28 20.09 -3.73
N MET A 143 11.17 19.42 -4.87
CA MET A 143 12.29 19.26 -5.81
C MET A 143 12.37 20.40 -6.85
N ALA A 144 11.29 21.15 -7.09
CA ALA A 144 11.22 22.23 -8.07
C ALA A 144 12.27 23.34 -7.88
N PRO A 145 12.61 23.78 -6.63
CA PRO A 145 13.63 24.80 -6.43
C PRO A 145 14.98 24.46 -7.05
N PHE A 146 15.38 23.19 -7.03
CA PHE A 146 16.67 22.77 -7.61
C PHE A 146 16.69 22.89 -9.14
N VAL A 147 15.56 22.65 -9.80
CA VAL A 147 15.45 22.78 -11.27
C VAL A 147 15.73 24.22 -11.67
N ARG A 148 15.14 25.21 -10.95
CA ARG A 148 15.35 26.63 -11.18
C ARG A 148 16.77 27.06 -10.88
N LEU A 149 17.30 26.69 -9.71
CA LEU A 149 18.64 27.08 -9.26
C LEU A 149 19.76 26.53 -10.16
N ASP A 150 19.62 25.27 -10.57
CA ASP A 150 20.59 24.62 -11.48
C ASP A 150 20.39 25.03 -12.95
N ASN A 151 19.32 25.78 -13.27
CA ASN A 151 18.91 26.12 -14.64
C ASN A 151 18.94 24.88 -15.55
N MET A 152 18.28 23.82 -15.10
CA MET A 152 18.35 22.50 -15.73
C MET A 152 17.64 22.47 -17.08
N THR A 153 18.26 21.79 -18.06
CA THR A 153 17.52 21.39 -19.26
C THR A 153 16.62 20.20 -18.97
N TYR A 154 15.60 20.01 -19.80
CA TYR A 154 14.69 18.88 -19.65
C TYR A 154 15.42 17.51 -19.66
N GLU A 155 16.40 17.34 -20.55
CA GLU A 155 17.20 16.12 -20.67
C GLU A 155 18.00 15.83 -19.38
N GLN A 156 18.48 16.86 -18.69
CA GLN A 156 19.18 16.71 -17.40
C GLN A 156 18.21 16.28 -16.31
N ILE A 157 16.97 16.78 -16.32
CA ILE A 157 15.93 16.36 -15.36
C ILE A 157 15.57 14.90 -15.62
N VAL A 158 15.34 14.50 -16.88
CA VAL A 158 15.04 13.11 -17.27
C VAL A 158 16.16 12.18 -16.83
N GLN A 159 17.43 12.55 -17.06
CA GLN A 159 18.59 11.72 -16.64
C GLN A 159 18.62 11.52 -15.13
N SER A 160 18.46 12.61 -14.35
CA SER A 160 18.47 12.52 -12.89
C SER A 160 17.28 11.72 -12.36
N MET A 161 16.12 11.84 -13.01
CA MET A 161 14.92 11.06 -12.67
C MET A 161 15.11 9.58 -12.98
N GLN A 162 15.75 9.24 -14.09
CA GLN A 162 16.10 7.87 -14.45
C GLN A 162 17.03 7.25 -13.42
N GLU A 163 18.05 7.98 -12.97
CA GLU A 163 18.97 7.54 -11.91
C GLU A 163 18.23 7.30 -10.58
N LEU A 164 17.36 8.22 -10.19
CA LEU A 164 16.53 8.08 -8.97
C LEU A 164 15.67 6.80 -9.03
N ILE A 165 14.89 6.65 -10.11
CA ILE A 165 13.95 5.54 -10.26
C ILE A 165 14.70 4.21 -10.36
N TYR A 166 15.77 4.13 -11.15
CA TYR A 166 16.59 2.93 -11.25
C TYR A 166 17.14 2.50 -9.89
N ASN A 167 17.73 3.42 -9.14
CA ASN A 167 18.32 3.12 -7.85
C ASN A 167 17.28 2.70 -6.78
N LEU A 168 16.05 3.22 -6.85
CA LEU A 168 14.94 2.77 -6.01
C LEU A 168 14.42 1.37 -6.40
N ASN A 169 14.78 0.83 -7.57
CA ASN A 169 14.44 -0.53 -7.98
C ASN A 169 15.60 -1.53 -7.83
N VAL A 170 16.77 -1.07 -7.37
CA VAL A 170 17.90 -1.97 -7.05
C VAL A 170 17.59 -2.72 -5.74
N PRO A 171 17.78 -4.06 -5.73
CA PRO A 171 17.55 -4.87 -4.52
C PRO A 171 18.59 -4.54 -3.42
N SER A 172 18.34 -3.52 -2.63
CA SER A 172 19.24 -3.00 -1.58
C SER A 172 18.78 -3.35 -0.16
N ARG A 173 17.62 -4.00 -0.01
CA ARG A 173 17.06 -4.43 1.27
C ARG A 173 17.35 -5.91 1.54
N TRP A 174 17.26 -6.32 2.82
CA TRP A 174 17.27 -7.71 3.23
C TRP A 174 16.26 -8.54 2.42
N GLY A 175 16.63 -9.77 2.08
CA GLY A 175 15.78 -10.64 1.27
C GLY A 175 15.75 -10.32 -0.22
N SER A 176 16.71 -9.52 -0.71
CA SER A 176 16.77 -9.06 -2.12
C SER A 176 15.54 -8.26 -2.56
N GLN A 177 14.95 -7.53 -1.62
CA GLN A 177 13.84 -6.60 -1.91
C GLN A 177 14.40 -5.25 -2.37
N CYS A 178 13.65 -4.59 -3.26
CA CYS A 178 13.79 -3.16 -3.50
C CYS A 178 13.22 -2.38 -2.30
N PRO A 179 13.67 -1.14 -2.03
CA PRO A 179 13.00 -0.27 -1.10
C PRO A 179 11.52 -0.11 -1.46
N PHE A 180 10.63 -0.49 -0.55
CA PHE A 180 9.20 -0.26 -0.75
C PHE A 180 8.91 1.22 -0.55
N THR A 181 8.82 1.96 -1.64
CA THR A 181 8.78 3.42 -1.62
C THR A 181 7.53 3.97 -2.29
N ASN A 182 7.01 5.08 -1.73
CA ASN A 182 5.95 5.87 -2.31
C ASN A 182 6.42 7.33 -2.44
N LEU A 183 6.10 7.97 -3.55
CA LEU A 183 6.24 9.41 -3.75
C LEU A 183 4.87 10.00 -4.06
N THR A 184 4.48 11.03 -3.30
CA THR A 184 3.25 11.78 -3.57
C THR A 184 3.59 13.03 -4.36
N PHE A 185 2.81 13.28 -5.40
CA PHE A 185 2.88 14.44 -6.27
C PHE A 185 1.67 15.34 -6.03
N ASP A 186 1.94 16.62 -5.85
CA ASP A 186 0.90 17.62 -5.61
C ASP A 186 0.25 18.06 -6.92
N TRP A 187 0.98 18.04 -8.04
CA TRP A 187 0.60 18.53 -9.37
C TRP A 187 0.48 20.05 -9.44
N THR A 188 -0.27 20.64 -8.51
CA THR A 188 -0.34 22.10 -8.28
C THR A 188 0.27 22.40 -6.91
N CYS A 189 1.01 23.50 -6.79
CA CYS A 189 1.63 23.85 -5.51
C CYS A 189 0.56 24.02 -4.42
N PRO A 190 0.68 23.33 -3.28
CA PRO A 190 -0.28 23.47 -2.18
C PRO A 190 -0.31 24.88 -1.61
N ASP A 191 -1.51 25.38 -1.27
CA ASP A 191 -1.70 26.74 -0.75
C ASP A 191 -0.88 27.04 0.50
N ASP A 192 -0.70 26.03 1.39
CA ASP A 192 0.09 26.16 2.63
C ASP A 192 1.60 26.31 2.37
N LEU A 193 2.07 25.96 1.17
CA LEU A 193 3.46 26.11 0.75
C LEU A 193 3.65 27.29 -0.23
N ALA A 194 2.59 27.78 -0.86
CA ALA A 194 2.68 28.71 -1.98
C ALA A 194 3.47 29.98 -1.68
N ASP A 195 3.30 30.55 -0.48
CA ASP A 195 3.99 31.77 -0.04
C ASP A 195 5.31 31.49 0.69
N GLU A 196 5.70 30.23 0.85
CA GLU A 196 6.91 29.86 1.57
C GLU A 196 8.14 29.94 0.66
N HIS A 197 9.22 30.54 1.18
CA HIS A 197 10.52 30.59 0.50
C HIS A 197 11.32 29.30 0.77
N PRO A 198 11.78 28.59 -0.26
CA PRO A 198 12.64 27.40 -0.08
C PRO A 198 13.96 27.73 0.63
N LEU A 199 14.42 26.81 1.48
CA LEU A 199 15.75 26.82 2.07
C LEU A 199 16.59 25.73 1.38
N ILE A 200 17.56 26.13 0.58
CA ILE A 200 18.40 25.23 -0.23
C ILE A 200 19.88 25.48 0.10
N GLY A 201 20.57 24.42 0.57
CA GLY A 201 22.00 24.51 0.90
C GLY A 201 22.36 25.59 1.92
N ASP A 202 21.55 25.76 2.96
CA ASP A 202 21.62 26.78 4.02
C ASP A 202 21.28 28.22 3.57
N GLU A 203 20.78 28.41 2.37
CA GLU A 203 20.38 29.73 1.86
C GLU A 203 18.88 29.78 1.56
N VAL A 204 18.18 30.82 2.06
CA VAL A 204 16.80 31.10 1.70
C VAL A 204 16.81 31.76 0.32
N VAL A 205 16.09 31.19 -0.63
CA VAL A 205 16.00 31.73 -1.99
C VAL A 205 15.00 32.88 -2.07
N ASP A 206 15.10 33.71 -3.10
CA ASP A 206 14.29 34.93 -3.30
C ASP A 206 12.92 34.67 -3.96
N PHE A 207 12.62 33.45 -4.34
CA PHE A 207 11.33 33.03 -4.89
C PHE A 207 10.58 32.10 -3.93
N THR A 208 9.27 31.95 -4.12
CA THR A 208 8.42 31.06 -3.31
C THR A 208 8.13 29.75 -4.04
N TYR A 209 7.58 28.72 -3.31
CA TYR A 209 7.16 27.48 -3.96
C TYR A 209 6.03 27.72 -4.98
N GLY A 210 5.11 28.65 -4.73
CA GLY A 210 4.02 28.98 -5.66
C GLY A 210 4.46 29.52 -7.01
N GLU A 211 5.70 30.05 -7.10
CA GLU A 211 6.27 30.56 -8.36
C GLU A 211 6.95 29.46 -9.21
N LEU A 212 6.89 28.16 -8.78
CA LEU A 212 7.66 27.07 -9.37
C LEU A 212 6.82 26.08 -10.19
N GLN A 213 5.62 26.47 -10.60
CA GLN A 213 4.71 25.56 -11.33
C GLN A 213 5.34 24.99 -12.63
N GLU A 214 6.13 25.81 -13.34
CA GLU A 214 6.81 25.34 -14.56
C GLU A 214 7.83 24.25 -14.26
N GLU A 215 8.60 24.41 -13.19
CA GLU A 215 9.58 23.41 -12.74
C GLU A 215 8.90 22.14 -12.23
N MET A 216 7.77 22.26 -11.51
CA MET A 216 6.94 21.10 -11.12
C MET A 216 6.44 20.35 -12.36
N ASN A 217 5.98 21.05 -13.39
CA ASN A 217 5.54 20.45 -14.65
C ASN A 217 6.68 19.67 -15.34
N LEU A 218 7.90 20.21 -15.37
CA LEU A 218 9.07 19.51 -15.93
C LEU A 218 9.42 18.24 -15.15
N ILE A 219 9.35 18.28 -13.81
CA ILE A 219 9.58 17.11 -12.95
C ILE A 219 8.52 16.04 -13.21
N ASN A 220 7.24 16.40 -13.21
CA ASN A 220 6.15 15.47 -13.49
C ASN A 220 6.29 14.83 -14.87
N ARG A 221 6.59 15.64 -15.90
CA ARG A 221 6.81 15.15 -17.26
C ARG A 221 7.96 14.15 -17.33
N ALA A 222 9.10 14.47 -16.73
CA ALA A 222 10.27 13.60 -16.70
C ALA A 222 9.99 12.28 -15.93
N PHE A 223 9.29 12.36 -14.81
CA PHE A 223 8.88 11.18 -14.05
C PHE A 223 7.97 10.26 -14.88
N ILE A 224 6.93 10.83 -15.51
CA ILE A 224 5.98 10.10 -16.35
C ILE A 224 6.71 9.45 -17.54
N GLU A 225 7.65 10.17 -18.20
CA GLU A 225 8.43 9.65 -19.32
C GLU A 225 9.25 8.44 -18.91
N VAL A 226 10.03 8.54 -17.83
CA VAL A 226 10.90 7.43 -17.35
C VAL A 226 10.05 6.23 -16.91
N MET A 227 8.98 6.44 -16.16
CA MET A 227 8.10 5.36 -15.70
C MET A 227 7.37 4.67 -16.88
N THR A 228 7.01 5.42 -17.92
CA THR A 228 6.36 4.88 -19.13
C THR A 228 7.35 4.11 -20.01
N GLY A 229 8.62 4.51 -20.00
CA GLY A 229 9.70 3.82 -20.73
C GLY A 229 10.01 2.45 -20.16
N GLY A 230 9.98 2.31 -18.84
CA GLY A 230 10.40 1.09 -18.15
C GLY A 230 11.93 0.90 -18.15
N ASP A 231 12.38 -0.30 -17.78
CA ASP A 231 13.79 -0.68 -17.77
C ASP A 231 14.30 -0.99 -19.21
N ALA A 232 15.58 -1.36 -19.32
CA ALA A 232 16.21 -1.67 -20.61
C ALA A 232 15.54 -2.84 -21.38
N ASP A 233 14.80 -3.69 -20.69
CA ASP A 233 14.03 -4.80 -21.28
C ASP A 233 12.55 -4.45 -21.48
N GLY A 234 12.13 -3.21 -21.16
CA GLY A 234 10.74 -2.75 -21.22
C GLY A 234 9.88 -3.26 -20.08
N ARG A 235 10.48 -3.69 -18.95
CA ARG A 235 9.75 -4.03 -17.74
C ARG A 235 9.36 -2.77 -16.99
N VAL A 236 8.17 -2.80 -16.41
CA VAL A 236 7.69 -1.71 -15.56
C VAL A 236 8.53 -1.56 -14.29
N PHE A 237 8.90 -0.33 -13.93
CA PHE A 237 9.43 -0.04 -12.61
C PHE A 237 8.35 -0.20 -11.55
N THR A 238 8.62 -0.99 -10.52
CA THR A 238 7.66 -1.24 -9.44
C THR A 238 7.62 -0.08 -8.45
N PHE A 239 8.76 0.58 -8.25
CA PHE A 239 8.96 1.67 -7.30
C PHE A 239 9.59 2.90 -7.99
N PRO A 240 9.39 4.10 -7.43
CA PRO A 240 8.43 4.41 -6.36
C PRO A 240 6.98 4.25 -6.84
N ILE A 241 6.06 3.91 -5.93
CA ILE A 241 4.63 3.95 -6.23
C ILE A 241 4.23 5.43 -6.28
N PRO A 242 3.75 5.95 -7.42
CA PRO A 242 3.32 7.34 -7.50
C PRO A 242 1.89 7.51 -7.02
N THR A 243 1.66 8.50 -6.17
CA THR A 243 0.34 8.95 -5.77
C THR A 243 0.13 10.39 -6.22
N TYR A 244 -0.94 10.65 -6.93
CA TYR A 244 -1.34 12.01 -7.32
C TYR A 244 -2.48 12.50 -6.46
N ASN A 245 -2.32 13.69 -5.88
CA ASN A 245 -3.37 14.38 -5.14
C ASN A 245 -4.34 15.02 -6.15
N MET A 246 -5.55 14.48 -6.22
CA MET A 246 -6.59 14.98 -7.14
C MET A 246 -7.46 15.98 -6.40
N THR A 247 -7.06 17.24 -6.46
CA THR A 247 -7.73 18.37 -5.80
C THR A 247 -8.80 19.01 -6.69
N PRO A 248 -9.73 19.82 -6.14
CA PRO A 248 -10.75 20.49 -6.95
C PRO A 248 -10.20 21.41 -8.05
N ASP A 249 -8.99 21.93 -7.87
CA ASP A 249 -8.25 22.78 -8.81
C ASP A 249 -7.35 22.00 -9.78
N PHE A 250 -7.39 20.68 -9.79
CA PHE A 250 -6.63 19.85 -10.74
C PHE A 250 -7.01 20.22 -12.18
N ASP A 251 -6.04 20.73 -12.93
CA ASP A 251 -6.23 21.09 -14.33
C ASP A 251 -6.26 19.85 -15.24
N TRP A 252 -7.46 19.39 -15.56
CA TRP A 252 -7.70 18.23 -16.42
C TRP A 252 -7.27 18.41 -17.88
N GLU A 253 -7.00 19.63 -18.31
CA GLU A 253 -6.53 19.96 -19.67
C GLU A 253 -5.08 20.48 -19.67
N GLY A 254 -4.40 20.33 -18.54
CA GLY A 254 -3.02 20.79 -18.36
C GLY A 254 -2.00 20.01 -19.21
N GLU A 255 -0.82 20.59 -19.34
CA GLU A 255 0.25 20.16 -20.27
C GLU A 255 0.62 18.66 -20.17
N ASN A 256 0.68 18.10 -18.95
CA ASN A 256 1.16 16.72 -18.72
C ASN A 256 0.03 15.70 -18.53
N VAL A 257 -1.23 16.14 -18.55
CA VAL A 257 -2.39 15.29 -18.23
C VAL A 257 -2.53 14.14 -19.22
N ASP A 258 -2.37 14.40 -20.50
CA ASP A 258 -2.47 13.36 -21.52
C ASP A 258 -1.37 12.30 -21.34
N ALA A 259 -0.13 12.72 -21.01
CA ALA A 259 0.96 11.80 -20.74
C ALA A 259 0.73 10.97 -19.47
N LEU A 260 0.19 11.58 -18.40
CA LEU A 260 -0.18 10.89 -17.16
C LEU A 260 -1.21 9.79 -17.43
N PHE A 261 -2.25 10.09 -18.21
CA PHE A 261 -3.30 9.13 -18.47
C PHE A 261 -2.93 8.10 -19.55
N GLU A 262 -2.01 8.39 -20.48
CA GLU A 262 -1.41 7.37 -21.34
C GLU A 262 -0.54 6.38 -20.54
N MET A 263 0.25 6.84 -19.58
CA MET A 263 0.98 5.98 -18.65
C MET A 263 0.02 5.12 -17.83
N THR A 264 -1.07 5.73 -17.33
CA THR A 264 -2.09 5.03 -16.55
C THR A 264 -2.81 3.98 -17.39
N ALA A 265 -3.21 4.30 -18.60
CA ALA A 265 -3.86 3.37 -19.52
C ALA A 265 -2.96 2.17 -19.88
N LYS A 266 -1.66 2.40 -20.01
CA LYS A 266 -0.68 1.37 -20.40
C LYS A 266 -0.28 0.46 -19.24
N TYR A 267 0.11 1.05 -18.11
CA TYR A 267 0.69 0.33 -16.97
C TYR A 267 -0.12 0.44 -15.68
N GLY A 268 -0.99 1.45 -15.55
CA GLY A 268 -1.78 1.68 -14.33
C GLY A 268 -0.93 2.01 -13.12
N LEU A 269 0.22 2.67 -13.28
CA LEU A 269 1.17 2.93 -12.21
C LEU A 269 0.62 3.86 -11.12
N PRO A 270 -0.07 4.98 -11.46
CA PRO A 270 -0.52 5.94 -10.46
C PRO A 270 -1.64 5.42 -9.58
N TYR A 271 -1.60 5.91 -8.35
CA TYR A 271 -2.76 5.99 -7.47
C TYR A 271 -3.32 7.40 -7.51
N PHE A 272 -4.63 7.52 -7.42
CA PHE A 272 -5.34 8.79 -7.40
C PHE A 272 -6.03 8.97 -6.05
N GLN A 273 -5.55 9.92 -5.26
CA GLN A 273 -6.14 10.29 -3.98
C GLN A 273 -7.23 11.32 -4.21
N ASN A 274 -8.44 11.04 -3.75
CA ASN A 274 -9.62 11.84 -4.04
C ASN A 274 -9.82 12.95 -3.02
N PHE A 275 -9.61 14.19 -3.43
CA PHE A 275 -9.99 15.38 -2.70
C PHE A 275 -11.09 16.19 -3.42
N ILE A 276 -11.55 15.74 -4.61
CA ILE A 276 -12.58 16.41 -5.41
C ILE A 276 -13.96 16.19 -4.78
N ASN A 277 -14.34 14.93 -4.53
CA ASN A 277 -15.59 14.56 -3.88
C ASN A 277 -15.29 13.84 -2.58
N SER A 278 -14.82 14.59 -1.60
CA SER A 278 -14.31 14.05 -0.35
C SER A 278 -14.52 15.06 0.77
N ASP A 279 -14.76 14.55 1.98
CA ASP A 279 -14.77 15.36 3.20
C ASP A 279 -13.35 15.54 3.78
N LEU A 280 -12.33 15.07 3.04
CA LEU A 280 -10.92 15.13 3.43
C LEU A 280 -10.29 16.45 2.96
N ASP A 281 -9.52 17.07 3.84
CA ASP A 281 -8.75 18.28 3.54
C ASP A 281 -7.35 17.87 3.02
N PRO A 282 -6.96 18.31 1.80
CA PRO A 282 -5.64 18.02 1.24
C PRO A 282 -4.47 18.44 2.15
N HIS A 283 -4.65 19.50 2.93
CA HIS A 283 -3.63 19.99 3.88
C HIS A 283 -3.49 19.11 5.13
N MET A 284 -4.52 18.31 5.43
CA MET A 284 -4.60 17.48 6.63
C MET A 284 -4.25 16.01 6.39
N ILE A 285 -4.11 15.61 5.14
CA ILE A 285 -3.91 14.21 4.78
C ILE A 285 -2.69 14.10 3.87
N ARG A 286 -1.77 13.26 4.28
CA ARG A 286 -0.64 12.85 3.44
C ARG A 286 -0.72 11.35 3.20
N SER A 287 -0.58 10.95 1.96
CA SER A 287 -0.45 9.53 1.63
C SER A 287 0.93 9.04 2.06
N MET A 288 0.96 7.93 2.78
CA MET A 288 2.19 7.42 3.37
C MET A 288 2.70 6.14 2.71
N CYS A 289 1.83 5.43 2.08
CA CYS A 289 2.11 4.24 1.29
C CYS A 289 0.86 3.94 0.46
N CYS A 290 0.86 2.85 -0.27
CA CYS A 290 -0.19 2.54 -1.23
C CYS A 290 -1.64 2.61 -0.71
N ARG A 291 -1.88 2.92 0.59
CA ARG A 291 -3.23 3.01 1.18
C ARG A 291 -3.34 3.82 2.45
N LEU A 292 -2.26 3.95 3.21
CA LEU A 292 -2.32 4.59 4.52
C LEU A 292 -2.61 6.08 4.33
N GLN A 293 -3.80 6.49 4.71
CA GLN A 293 -4.22 7.88 4.83
C GLN A 293 -4.19 8.25 6.30
N LEU A 294 -3.53 9.35 6.62
CA LEU A 294 -3.41 9.83 7.98
C LEU A 294 -4.28 11.07 8.10
N ASP A 295 -5.43 10.92 8.78
CA ASP A 295 -6.28 12.04 9.12
C ASP A 295 -5.73 12.75 10.36
N LEU A 296 -5.16 13.93 10.15
CA LEU A 296 -4.51 14.71 11.20
C LEU A 296 -5.45 15.54 12.04
N ARG A 297 -6.76 15.56 11.76
CA ARG A 297 -7.73 16.33 12.56
C ARG A 297 -7.64 15.99 14.04
N GLU A 298 -7.35 14.73 14.36
CA GLU A 298 -7.13 14.30 15.76
C GLU A 298 -5.77 14.78 16.32
N LEU A 299 -4.72 14.88 15.52
CA LEU A 299 -3.44 15.46 15.94
C LEU A 299 -3.56 16.94 16.29
N LEU A 300 -4.30 17.70 15.48
CA LEU A 300 -4.54 19.12 15.70
C LEU A 300 -5.33 19.37 16.98
N LYS A 301 -6.35 18.56 17.28
CA LYS A 301 -7.11 18.66 18.53
C LYS A 301 -6.24 18.47 19.77
N ARG A 302 -5.14 17.72 19.68
CA ARG A 302 -4.21 17.45 20.79
C ARG A 302 -3.15 18.53 21.00
N GLY A 303 -3.17 19.63 20.26
CA GLY A 303 -2.22 20.74 20.38
C GLY A 303 -0.82 20.46 19.83
N ASN A 304 -0.60 19.31 19.18
CA ASN A 304 0.66 18.97 18.51
C ASN A 304 0.78 19.56 17.09
N GLY A 305 -0.22 20.33 16.67
CA GLY A 305 -0.40 20.83 15.31
C GLY A 305 0.27 22.14 14.98
N LEU A 306 1.33 22.56 15.69
CA LEU A 306 2.00 23.84 15.41
C LEU A 306 3.05 23.79 14.29
N PHE A 307 3.30 22.62 13.71
CA PHE A 307 4.20 22.44 12.58
C PHE A 307 3.51 21.61 11.50
N GLY A 308 2.76 22.33 10.70
CA GLY A 308 1.90 22.01 9.59
C GLY A 308 2.36 21.03 8.55
N SER A 309 2.72 19.82 8.88
CA SER A 309 2.72 18.77 7.88
C SER A 309 2.39 17.41 8.52
N ALA A 310 1.58 16.63 7.84
CA ALA A 310 1.37 15.22 8.07
C ALA A 310 2.64 14.38 7.91
N GLU A 311 3.78 15.01 7.79
CA GLU A 311 5.10 14.41 7.75
C GLU A 311 5.48 13.87 9.12
N LEU A 312 6.42 12.93 9.18
CA LEU A 312 6.90 12.28 10.39
C LEU A 312 5.83 11.47 11.13
N THR A 313 4.90 10.90 10.39
CA THR A 313 3.86 9.99 10.89
C THR A 313 3.98 8.63 10.22
N GLY A 314 3.24 7.64 10.70
CA GLY A 314 3.26 6.29 10.15
C GLY A 314 2.38 5.33 10.94
N SER A 315 2.64 4.05 10.80
CA SER A 315 2.03 3.01 11.62
C SER A 315 3.11 2.22 12.37
N ILE A 316 2.91 2.05 13.67
CA ILE A 316 3.82 1.23 14.48
C ILE A 316 3.67 -0.26 14.18
N GLY A 317 2.48 -0.67 13.79
CA GLY A 317 2.15 -2.06 13.48
C GLY A 317 0.70 -2.23 13.11
N VAL A 318 0.39 -3.39 12.55
CA VAL A 318 -0.96 -3.77 12.15
C VAL A 318 -1.33 -5.11 12.79
N VAL A 319 -2.55 -5.18 13.30
CA VAL A 319 -3.20 -6.43 13.72
C VAL A 319 -4.48 -6.58 12.94
N THR A 320 -4.57 -7.65 12.14
CA THR A 320 -5.76 -7.94 11.31
C THR A 320 -6.60 -9.04 11.96
N ILE A 321 -7.91 -8.80 12.07
CA ILE A 321 -8.90 -9.71 12.65
C ILE A 321 -9.48 -10.62 11.56
N ASN A 322 -9.64 -11.91 11.88
CA ASN A 322 -10.26 -12.90 11.00
C ASN A 322 -11.79 -12.84 11.12
N MET A 323 -12.42 -12.01 10.31
CA MET A 323 -13.86 -11.81 10.33
C MET A 323 -14.64 -13.03 9.83
N ALA A 324 -14.11 -13.76 8.85
CA ALA A 324 -14.74 -14.98 8.33
C ALA A 324 -14.96 -16.04 9.42
N ARG A 325 -13.95 -16.22 10.29
CA ARG A 325 -14.05 -17.12 11.46
C ARG A 325 -15.08 -16.66 12.47
N LEU A 326 -15.18 -15.34 12.72
CA LEU A 326 -16.20 -14.77 13.60
C LEU A 326 -17.60 -15.08 13.06
N GLY A 327 -17.85 -14.87 11.77
CA GLY A 327 -19.12 -15.22 11.14
C GLY A 327 -19.48 -16.69 11.30
N TYR A 328 -18.51 -17.59 11.15
CA TYR A 328 -18.74 -19.03 11.34
C TYR A 328 -19.01 -19.43 12.79
N ARG A 329 -18.21 -18.92 13.74
CA ARG A 329 -18.35 -19.27 15.16
C ARG A 329 -19.62 -18.74 15.80
N PHE A 330 -20.12 -17.62 15.32
CA PHE A 330 -21.28 -16.93 15.86
C PHE A 330 -22.43 -16.82 14.83
N ALA A 331 -22.61 -17.90 14.02
CA ALA A 331 -23.67 -17.92 13.01
C ALA A 331 -25.05 -17.63 13.64
N GLY A 332 -25.68 -16.53 13.20
CA GLY A 332 -26.98 -16.06 13.70
C GLY A 332 -26.95 -15.39 15.09
N ASP A 333 -25.79 -15.25 15.75
CA ASP A 333 -25.61 -14.63 17.06
C ASP A 333 -24.76 -13.34 16.95
N MET A 334 -25.41 -12.21 16.71
CA MET A 334 -24.74 -10.92 16.54
C MET A 334 -24.11 -10.42 17.85
N ASP A 335 -24.77 -10.62 18.98
CA ASP A 335 -24.25 -10.17 20.29
C ASP A 335 -22.97 -10.95 20.64
N GLY A 336 -22.94 -12.25 20.37
CA GLY A 336 -21.74 -13.08 20.53
C GLY A 336 -20.61 -12.65 19.60
N LEU A 337 -20.91 -12.35 18.33
CA LEU A 337 -19.94 -11.88 17.34
C LEU A 337 -19.30 -10.55 17.79
N VAL A 338 -20.10 -9.56 18.15
CA VAL A 338 -19.62 -8.23 18.58
C VAL A 338 -18.79 -8.33 19.85
N LYS A 339 -19.22 -9.13 20.82
CA LYS A 339 -18.48 -9.34 22.07
C LYS A 339 -17.09 -9.96 21.81
N GLU A 340 -17.00 -10.95 20.92
CA GLU A 340 -15.70 -11.56 20.57
C GLU A 340 -14.84 -10.58 19.75
N LEU A 341 -15.46 -9.80 18.86
CA LEU A 341 -14.79 -8.75 18.11
C LEU A 341 -14.15 -7.73 19.04
N ASP A 342 -14.86 -7.25 20.06
CA ASP A 342 -14.34 -6.34 21.08
C ASP A 342 -13.14 -6.94 21.81
N HIS A 343 -13.24 -8.21 22.19
CA HIS A 343 -12.12 -8.92 22.81
C HIS A 343 -10.87 -8.97 21.92
N LEU A 344 -11.04 -9.27 20.62
CA LEU A 344 -9.92 -9.31 19.66
C LEU A 344 -9.35 -7.91 19.37
N ILE A 345 -10.18 -6.86 19.38
CA ILE A 345 -9.73 -5.46 19.26
C ILE A 345 -8.88 -5.09 20.48
N ASP A 346 -9.33 -5.40 21.69
CA ASP A 346 -8.59 -5.14 22.93
C ASP A 346 -7.24 -5.87 22.94
N LEU A 347 -7.24 -7.13 22.50
CA LEU A 347 -6.02 -7.92 22.38
C LEU A 347 -5.05 -7.35 21.32
N GLY A 348 -5.59 -6.88 20.20
CA GLY A 348 -4.85 -6.16 19.16
C GLY A 348 -4.23 -4.87 19.69
N SER A 349 -5.00 -4.09 20.44
CA SER A 349 -4.54 -2.85 21.10
C SER A 349 -3.38 -3.12 22.06
N GLN A 350 -3.54 -4.07 22.98
CA GLN A 350 -2.47 -4.47 23.91
C GLN A 350 -1.20 -4.91 23.18
N THR A 351 -1.35 -5.62 22.07
CA THR A 351 -0.23 -6.08 21.23
C THR A 351 0.51 -4.90 20.61
N LEU A 352 -0.22 -3.92 20.07
CA LEU A 352 0.34 -2.74 19.42
C LEU A 352 1.01 -1.78 20.41
N GLU A 353 0.45 -1.63 21.62
CA GLU A 353 1.06 -0.85 22.68
C GLU A 353 2.37 -1.50 23.17
N ALA A 354 2.39 -2.82 23.37
CA ALA A 354 3.62 -3.54 23.72
C ALA A 354 4.70 -3.40 22.62
N LYS A 355 4.29 -3.42 21.33
CA LYS A 355 5.19 -3.18 20.20
C LYS A 355 5.75 -1.74 20.24
N ARG A 356 4.89 -0.73 20.45
CA ARG A 356 5.27 0.67 20.55
C ARG A 356 6.31 0.90 21.65
N GLU A 357 6.04 0.43 22.85
CA GLU A 357 6.95 0.56 23.99
C GLU A 357 8.30 -0.11 23.71
N THR A 358 8.29 -1.32 23.15
CA THR A 358 9.49 -2.06 22.81
C THR A 358 10.35 -1.35 21.77
N ILE A 359 9.75 -0.90 20.67
CA ILE A 359 10.49 -0.20 19.61
C ILE A 359 11.00 1.15 20.10
N GLN A 360 10.19 1.92 20.84
CA GLN A 360 10.62 3.20 21.41
C GLN A 360 11.79 3.00 22.38
N PHE A 361 11.71 2.01 23.27
CA PHE A 361 12.81 1.67 24.17
C PHE A 361 14.11 1.39 23.42
N HIS A 362 14.07 0.54 22.40
CA HIS A 362 15.27 0.20 21.64
C HIS A 362 15.76 1.34 20.74
N MET A 363 14.86 2.19 20.25
CA MET A 363 15.23 3.42 19.54
C MET A 363 16.00 4.38 20.47
N ASP A 364 15.58 4.53 21.72
CA ASP A 364 16.25 5.36 22.71
C ASP A 364 17.60 4.77 23.13
N HIS A 365 17.81 3.47 22.97
CA HIS A 365 19.05 2.75 23.27
C HIS A 365 19.93 2.50 22.03
N GLY A 366 19.62 3.12 20.88
CA GLY A 366 20.51 3.18 19.72
C GLY A 366 20.38 2.03 18.72
N LEU A 367 19.37 1.17 18.83
CA LEU A 367 19.13 0.12 17.83
C LEU A 367 18.59 0.68 16.51
N PHE A 368 17.92 1.86 16.55
CA PHE A 368 17.31 2.55 15.41
C PHE A 368 17.87 3.97 15.28
N PRO A 369 19.17 4.14 14.95
CA PRO A 369 19.84 5.43 15.05
C PRO A 369 19.29 6.48 14.05
N TYR A 370 18.91 6.06 12.85
CA TYR A 370 18.35 6.97 11.85
C TYR A 370 16.91 7.33 12.15
N SER A 371 16.07 6.37 12.57
CA SER A 371 14.72 6.66 13.04
C SER A 371 14.74 7.58 14.25
N LYS A 372 15.66 7.39 15.20
CA LYS A 372 15.84 8.31 16.32
C LYS A 372 16.20 9.71 15.87
N ARG A 373 17.10 9.84 14.89
CA ARG A 373 17.53 11.14 14.35
C ARG A 373 16.40 11.89 13.66
N TYR A 374 15.59 11.20 12.82
CA TYR A 374 14.64 11.87 11.96
C TYR A 374 13.20 11.89 12.51
N LEU A 375 12.79 10.96 13.35
CA LEU A 375 11.49 10.95 14.03
C LEU A 375 11.57 11.46 15.47
N GLY A 376 12.63 11.11 16.20
CA GLY A 376 12.78 11.43 17.61
C GLY A 376 11.94 10.54 18.54
N HIS A 377 10.64 10.38 18.24
CA HIS A 377 9.68 9.57 18.99
C HIS A 377 8.58 9.00 18.10
N LEU A 378 7.83 8.02 18.62
CA LEU A 378 6.76 7.31 17.90
C LEU A 378 5.34 7.80 18.25
N ASN A 379 5.20 8.94 18.92
CA ASN A 379 3.89 9.44 19.38
C ASN A 379 2.93 9.76 18.22
N ASN A 380 3.47 10.08 17.05
CA ASN A 380 2.70 10.39 15.84
C ASN A 380 2.44 9.16 14.97
N HIS A 381 2.78 7.95 15.44
CA HIS A 381 2.54 6.72 14.69
C HIS A 381 1.25 6.06 15.17
N PHE A 382 0.44 5.62 14.23
CA PHE A 382 -0.82 4.95 14.51
C PHE A 382 -0.61 3.50 14.94
N SER A 383 -1.45 3.04 15.88
CA SER A 383 -1.72 1.64 16.14
C SER A 383 -2.87 1.23 15.21
N THR A 384 -2.61 0.30 14.28
CA THR A 384 -3.54 0.00 13.19
C THR A 384 -4.26 -1.33 13.43
N ILE A 385 -5.59 -1.30 13.42
CA ILE A 385 -6.43 -2.49 13.37
C ILE A 385 -6.91 -2.69 11.93
N GLY A 386 -6.83 -3.91 11.44
CA GLY A 386 -7.34 -4.32 10.14
C GLY A 386 -8.40 -5.40 10.25
N VAL A 387 -9.17 -5.58 9.20
CA VAL A 387 -10.15 -6.65 9.06
C VAL A 387 -9.92 -7.41 7.75
N ASN A 388 -10.25 -8.72 7.74
CA ASN A 388 -10.14 -9.54 6.54
C ASN A 388 -11.29 -10.55 6.47
N GLY A 389 -11.84 -10.79 5.28
CA GLY A 389 -12.89 -11.77 5.07
C GLY A 389 -14.27 -11.31 5.51
N MET A 390 -14.63 -10.02 5.33
CA MET A 390 -15.96 -9.54 5.69
C MET A 390 -17.05 -10.11 4.79
N ASN A 391 -16.77 -10.37 3.51
CA ASN A 391 -17.69 -11.09 2.64
C ASN A 391 -18.00 -12.49 3.19
N GLU A 392 -16.96 -13.25 3.53
CA GLU A 392 -17.10 -14.60 4.08
C GLU A 392 -17.68 -14.58 5.50
N MET A 393 -17.50 -13.48 6.25
CA MET A 393 -18.18 -13.29 7.54
C MET A 393 -19.69 -13.29 7.35
N VAL A 394 -20.22 -12.49 6.43
CA VAL A 394 -21.66 -12.43 6.14
C VAL A 394 -22.18 -13.79 5.69
N ARG A 395 -21.50 -14.42 4.73
CA ARG A 395 -21.87 -15.75 4.23
C ARG A 395 -21.93 -16.81 5.32
N ASN A 396 -20.91 -16.91 6.16
CA ASN A 396 -20.85 -17.86 7.26
C ASN A 396 -21.88 -17.53 8.35
N PHE A 397 -22.09 -16.25 8.68
CA PHE A 397 -23.06 -15.82 9.67
C PHE A 397 -24.49 -16.16 9.27
N THR A 398 -24.82 -16.06 7.99
CA THR A 398 -26.17 -16.27 7.45
C THR A 398 -26.39 -17.69 6.91
N GLY A 399 -25.38 -18.56 6.96
CA GLY A 399 -25.45 -19.89 6.34
C GLY A 399 -25.57 -19.83 4.82
N ASP A 400 -24.82 -18.92 4.19
CA ASP A 400 -24.75 -18.66 2.73
C ASP A 400 -26.06 -18.11 2.12
N GLN A 401 -26.91 -17.47 2.96
CA GLN A 401 -28.14 -16.83 2.47
C GLN A 401 -27.89 -15.44 1.86
N TYR A 402 -26.88 -14.75 2.36
CA TYR A 402 -26.48 -13.41 1.94
C TYR A 402 -24.96 -13.29 1.89
N ASP A 403 -24.50 -12.38 1.07
CA ASP A 403 -23.10 -11.95 1.01
C ASP A 403 -22.99 -10.41 1.11
N ILE A 404 -21.80 -9.84 0.92
CA ILE A 404 -21.57 -8.40 1.07
C ILE A 404 -22.29 -7.57 0.00
N THR A 405 -22.69 -8.17 -1.12
CA THR A 405 -23.38 -7.50 -2.24
C THR A 405 -24.88 -7.39 -2.00
N ASP A 406 -25.43 -8.19 -1.06
CA ASP A 406 -26.82 -8.10 -0.64
C ASP A 406 -27.01 -6.93 0.34
N LYS A 407 -28.19 -6.32 0.30
CA LYS A 407 -28.55 -5.23 1.22
C LYS A 407 -28.31 -5.60 2.68
N PHE A 408 -28.69 -6.81 3.10
CA PHE A 408 -28.49 -7.28 4.49
C PHE A 408 -26.99 -7.37 4.82
N GLY A 409 -26.18 -7.97 3.94
CA GLY A 409 -24.75 -8.12 4.15
C GLY A 409 -24.03 -6.78 4.15
N PHE A 410 -24.39 -5.88 3.25
CA PHE A 410 -23.89 -4.51 3.20
C PHE A 410 -24.17 -3.74 4.51
N GLU A 411 -25.44 -3.74 4.99
CA GLU A 411 -25.84 -3.08 6.24
C GLU A 411 -25.11 -3.68 7.46
N MET A 412 -24.93 -5.01 7.50
CA MET A 412 -24.19 -5.70 8.54
C MET A 412 -22.71 -5.26 8.53
N CYS A 413 -22.08 -5.23 7.36
CA CYS A 413 -20.67 -4.77 7.23
C CYS A 413 -20.53 -3.31 7.65
N CYS A 414 -21.45 -2.44 7.26
CA CYS A 414 -21.45 -1.04 7.67
C CYS A 414 -21.52 -0.90 9.20
N SER A 415 -22.45 -1.62 9.85
CA SER A 415 -22.62 -1.59 11.30
C SER A 415 -21.37 -2.05 12.05
N ILE A 416 -20.72 -3.13 11.56
CA ILE A 416 -19.50 -3.66 12.18
C ILE A 416 -18.33 -2.69 12.00
N LEU A 417 -18.15 -2.10 10.82
CA LEU A 417 -17.09 -1.11 10.60
C LEU A 417 -17.30 0.15 11.45
N ASP A 418 -18.55 0.62 11.61
CA ASP A 418 -18.85 1.74 12.49
C ASP A 418 -18.53 1.41 13.95
N HIS A 419 -18.93 0.22 14.42
CA HIS A 419 -18.58 -0.26 15.75
C HIS A 419 -17.05 -0.29 15.98
N ILE A 420 -16.27 -0.81 15.03
CA ILE A 420 -14.80 -0.81 15.15
C ILE A 420 -14.27 0.63 15.22
N ARG A 421 -14.80 1.56 14.43
CA ARG A 421 -14.40 2.97 14.48
C ARG A 421 -14.67 3.61 15.84
N GLU A 422 -15.82 3.34 16.44
CA GLU A 422 -16.14 3.79 17.81
C GLU A 422 -15.13 3.23 18.81
N ARG A 423 -14.79 1.95 18.69
CA ARG A 423 -13.74 1.33 19.53
C ARG A 423 -12.37 1.99 19.33
N MET A 424 -12.00 2.40 18.10
CA MET A 424 -10.74 3.14 17.87
C MET A 424 -10.71 4.47 18.62
N VAL A 425 -11.83 5.19 18.68
CA VAL A 425 -11.93 6.44 19.45
C VAL A 425 -11.77 6.18 20.95
N GLU A 426 -12.44 5.17 21.50
CA GLU A 426 -12.31 4.78 22.91
C GLU A 426 -10.86 4.40 23.28
N LEU A 427 -10.20 3.63 22.41
CA LEU A 427 -8.80 3.25 22.61
C LEU A 427 -7.85 4.46 22.56
N GLN A 428 -8.11 5.43 21.67
CA GLN A 428 -7.35 6.68 21.64
C GLN A 428 -7.51 7.48 22.95
N GLU A 429 -8.72 7.55 23.49
CA GLU A 429 -8.99 8.23 24.77
C GLU A 429 -8.30 7.51 25.94
N ALA A 430 -8.34 6.18 25.95
CA ALA A 430 -7.80 5.36 27.03
C ALA A 430 -6.27 5.33 27.06
N THR A 431 -5.62 5.26 25.90
CA THR A 431 -4.15 5.10 25.79
C THR A 431 -3.40 6.42 25.59
N GLY A 432 -4.06 7.44 25.07
CA GLY A 432 -3.42 8.67 24.62
C GLY A 432 -2.66 8.52 23.28
N HIS A 433 -2.67 7.36 22.64
CA HIS A 433 -2.05 7.12 21.33
C HIS A 433 -3.09 7.15 20.21
N MET A 434 -2.63 7.23 18.98
CA MET A 434 -3.50 7.26 17.80
C MET A 434 -3.82 5.84 17.32
N TYR A 435 -5.08 5.62 16.99
CA TYR A 435 -5.59 4.37 16.43
C TYR A 435 -6.32 4.65 15.12
N ASN A 436 -6.24 3.71 14.19
CA ASN A 436 -7.00 3.75 12.96
C ASN A 436 -7.45 2.35 12.51
N LEU A 437 -8.46 2.33 11.65
CA LEU A 437 -8.95 1.15 10.97
C LEU A 437 -8.49 1.19 9.51
N GLU A 438 -7.75 0.18 9.06
CA GLU A 438 -7.22 0.10 7.71
C GLU A 438 -7.81 -1.09 6.95
N ALA A 439 -8.11 -0.89 5.67
CA ALA A 439 -8.32 -1.99 4.73
C ALA A 439 -6.95 -2.61 4.38
N THR A 440 -6.41 -3.38 5.28
CA THR A 440 -5.02 -3.86 5.23
C THR A 440 -4.74 -4.64 3.94
N PRO A 441 -3.60 -4.39 3.26
CA PRO A 441 -3.16 -5.20 2.12
C PRO A 441 -2.69 -6.59 2.59
N ALA A 442 -3.63 -7.47 2.86
CA ALA A 442 -3.38 -8.74 3.52
C ALA A 442 -2.93 -9.84 2.53
N GLU A 443 -1.80 -9.64 1.81
CA GLU A 443 -1.35 -10.53 0.75
C GLU A 443 -1.17 -11.98 1.21
N GLY A 444 -0.38 -12.22 2.25
CA GLY A 444 -0.19 -13.56 2.83
C GLY A 444 -1.26 -13.94 3.84
N THR A 445 -1.92 -12.95 4.45
CA THR A 445 -2.88 -13.15 5.56
C THR A 445 -4.16 -13.82 5.09
N THR A 446 -4.67 -13.44 3.91
CA THR A 446 -5.89 -14.04 3.32
C THR A 446 -5.75 -15.55 3.14
N TYR A 447 -4.62 -15.99 2.61
CA TYR A 447 -4.31 -17.40 2.46
C TYR A 447 -4.07 -18.09 3.81
N ARG A 448 -3.30 -17.44 4.71
CA ARG A 448 -2.99 -17.97 6.03
C ARG A 448 -4.25 -18.27 6.83
N PHE A 449 -5.18 -17.34 6.88
CA PHE A 449 -6.46 -17.50 7.57
C PHE A 449 -7.29 -18.61 6.94
N ALA A 450 -7.50 -18.57 5.64
CA ALA A 450 -8.30 -19.57 4.94
C ALA A 450 -7.72 -20.98 5.10
N LYS A 451 -6.40 -21.14 4.98
CA LYS A 451 -5.71 -22.42 5.19
C LYS A 451 -5.88 -22.95 6.63
N ALA A 452 -5.73 -22.09 7.63
CA ALA A 452 -5.87 -22.48 9.03
C ALA A 452 -7.31 -22.85 9.36
N ASP A 453 -8.28 -22.08 8.89
CA ASP A 453 -9.69 -22.32 9.16
C ASP A 453 -10.20 -23.60 8.52
N ARG A 454 -9.75 -23.91 7.33
CA ARG A 454 -10.09 -25.16 6.65
C ARG A 454 -9.69 -26.39 7.45
N LEU A 455 -8.58 -26.32 8.17
CA LEU A 455 -8.10 -27.44 9.01
C LEU A 455 -8.92 -27.59 10.30
N HIS A 456 -9.41 -26.47 10.85
CA HIS A 456 -10.02 -26.44 12.18
C HIS A 456 -11.55 -26.32 12.17
N TYR A 457 -12.14 -25.81 11.09
CA TYR A 457 -13.57 -25.52 10.98
C TYR A 457 -14.18 -26.17 9.72
N PRO A 458 -14.57 -27.48 9.81
CA PRO A 458 -15.19 -28.14 8.68
C PRO A 458 -16.45 -27.45 8.21
N GLY A 459 -16.53 -27.14 6.91
CA GLY A 459 -17.69 -26.47 6.32
C GLY A 459 -17.67 -24.95 6.41
N ILE A 460 -16.59 -24.33 6.91
CA ILE A 460 -16.44 -22.87 6.81
C ILE A 460 -16.38 -22.45 5.34
N LEU A 461 -17.16 -21.42 5.00
CA LEU A 461 -17.22 -20.89 3.63
C LEU A 461 -16.02 -20.01 3.36
N GLN A 462 -15.40 -20.22 2.21
CA GLN A 462 -14.19 -19.54 1.74
C GLN A 462 -14.34 -19.19 0.26
N ALA A 463 -13.43 -18.39 -0.25
CA ALA A 463 -13.21 -18.17 -1.68
C ALA A 463 -12.07 -19.06 -2.19
N GLY A 464 -11.93 -19.20 -3.50
CA GLY A 464 -10.93 -20.04 -4.14
C GLY A 464 -11.28 -21.51 -4.17
N THR A 465 -10.27 -22.32 -4.46
CA THR A 465 -10.38 -23.78 -4.51
C THR A 465 -9.80 -24.43 -3.25
N ASP A 466 -9.91 -25.75 -3.17
CA ASP A 466 -9.32 -26.55 -2.11
C ASP A 466 -7.80 -26.40 -2.04
N GLU A 467 -7.14 -26.24 -3.17
CA GLU A 467 -5.69 -26.09 -3.29
C GLU A 467 -5.24 -24.63 -3.14
N GLN A 468 -6.12 -23.69 -3.47
CA GLN A 468 -5.83 -22.24 -3.48
C GLN A 468 -6.89 -21.44 -2.72
N PRO A 469 -7.15 -21.76 -1.43
CA PRO A 469 -8.15 -21.06 -0.64
C PRO A 469 -7.65 -19.65 -0.29
N TYR A 470 -8.60 -18.71 -0.19
CA TYR A 470 -8.34 -17.37 0.31
C TYR A 470 -9.60 -16.77 0.93
N TYR A 471 -9.47 -15.68 1.67
CA TYR A 471 -10.57 -14.81 2.05
C TYR A 471 -10.52 -13.52 1.26
N THR A 472 -11.68 -12.99 0.91
CA THR A 472 -11.80 -11.68 0.27
C THR A 472 -11.15 -10.62 1.15
N ASN A 473 -10.35 -9.75 0.54
CA ASN A 473 -9.58 -8.78 1.28
C ASN A 473 -10.48 -7.72 1.93
N SER A 474 -10.30 -7.48 3.22
CA SER A 474 -11.04 -6.47 3.99
C SER A 474 -12.56 -6.54 3.76
N SER A 475 -13.19 -5.46 3.32
CA SER A 475 -14.60 -5.38 2.90
C SER A 475 -14.75 -5.18 1.39
N GLN A 476 -13.77 -5.62 0.60
CA GLN A 476 -13.86 -5.58 -0.86
C GLN A 476 -14.96 -6.50 -1.37
N LEU A 477 -15.44 -6.21 -2.57
CA LEU A 477 -16.37 -7.10 -3.28
C LEU A 477 -15.66 -8.41 -3.63
N PRO A 478 -16.41 -9.54 -3.74
CA PRO A 478 -15.88 -10.75 -4.34
C PRO A 478 -15.31 -10.44 -5.73
N VAL A 479 -14.11 -10.92 -6.02
CA VAL A 479 -13.36 -10.55 -7.24
C VAL A 479 -14.03 -10.99 -8.55
N GLY A 480 -15.00 -11.89 -8.47
CA GLY A 480 -15.81 -12.36 -9.61
C GLY A 480 -17.19 -11.69 -9.73
N TYR A 481 -17.49 -10.66 -8.92
CA TYR A 481 -18.83 -10.12 -8.77
C TYR A 481 -19.34 -9.37 -10.03
N THR A 482 -18.55 -8.44 -10.55
CA THR A 482 -18.98 -7.57 -11.67
C THR A 482 -17.82 -7.23 -12.59
N ASP A 483 -18.12 -7.00 -13.88
CA ASP A 483 -17.18 -6.43 -14.85
C ASP A 483 -17.39 -4.93 -15.08
N ASP A 484 -18.34 -4.32 -14.34
CA ASP A 484 -18.64 -2.90 -14.40
C ASP A 484 -17.92 -2.13 -13.28
N PRO A 485 -16.98 -1.23 -13.62
CA PRO A 485 -16.22 -0.48 -12.64
C PRO A 485 -17.08 0.55 -11.87
N PHE A 486 -18.14 1.10 -12.46
CA PHE A 486 -19.00 2.07 -11.79
C PHE A 486 -19.95 1.40 -10.79
N GLN A 487 -20.47 0.21 -11.12
CA GLN A 487 -21.21 -0.61 -10.16
C GLN A 487 -20.32 -0.94 -8.94
N ALA A 488 -19.06 -1.33 -9.18
CA ALA A 488 -18.13 -1.61 -8.09
C ALA A 488 -17.83 -0.37 -7.24
N LEU A 489 -17.76 0.83 -7.84
CA LEU A 489 -17.56 2.09 -7.13
C LEU A 489 -18.79 2.43 -6.26
N GLU A 490 -19.99 2.30 -6.81
CA GLU A 490 -21.26 2.53 -6.10
C GLU A 490 -21.40 1.62 -4.87
N ASP A 491 -21.17 0.31 -5.06
CA ASP A 491 -21.29 -0.67 -3.99
C ASP A 491 -20.21 -0.52 -2.90
N GLN A 492 -19.08 0.12 -3.22
CA GLN A 492 -17.93 0.23 -2.32
C GLN A 492 -17.76 1.60 -1.66
N GLU A 493 -18.30 2.69 -2.21
CA GLU A 493 -17.97 4.04 -1.72
C GLU A 493 -18.25 4.23 -0.22
N VAL A 494 -19.38 3.71 0.29
CA VAL A 494 -19.74 3.84 1.71
C VAL A 494 -18.80 3.00 2.58
N LEU A 495 -18.53 1.75 2.19
CA LEU A 495 -17.63 0.86 2.94
C LEU A 495 -16.20 1.40 2.95
N GLN A 496 -15.70 1.88 1.79
CA GLN A 496 -14.37 2.46 1.66
C GLN A 496 -14.22 3.73 2.52
N GLY A 497 -15.25 4.56 2.62
CA GLY A 497 -15.28 5.77 3.44
C GLY A 497 -15.22 5.52 4.95
N LYS A 498 -15.39 4.27 5.41
CA LYS A 498 -15.34 3.92 6.85
C LYS A 498 -13.92 3.65 7.35
N TYR A 499 -12.93 3.48 6.47
CA TYR A 499 -11.55 3.20 6.85
C TYR A 499 -10.78 4.49 7.14
N THR A 500 -10.53 4.74 8.42
CA THR A 500 -9.78 5.93 8.89
C THR A 500 -8.28 5.82 8.69
N GLY A 501 -7.76 4.61 8.48
CA GLY A 501 -6.35 4.31 8.21
C GLY A 501 -6.04 4.09 6.72
N GLY A 502 -7.06 4.24 5.87
CA GLY A 502 -6.90 4.12 4.43
C GLY A 502 -7.43 2.82 3.83
N THR A 503 -7.69 2.94 2.55
CA THR A 503 -8.16 1.86 1.69
C THR A 503 -7.82 2.20 0.24
N VAL A 504 -7.97 1.26 -0.68
CA VAL A 504 -7.88 1.53 -2.12
C VAL A 504 -8.83 0.61 -2.87
N LEU A 505 -9.51 1.15 -3.85
CA LEU A 505 -10.25 0.37 -4.84
C LEU A 505 -9.41 0.18 -6.09
N HIS A 506 -9.08 -1.08 -6.39
CA HIS A 506 -8.37 -1.47 -7.60
C HIS A 506 -9.38 -1.76 -8.70
N LEU A 507 -9.33 -0.99 -9.77
CA LEU A 507 -10.08 -1.30 -10.99
C LEU A 507 -9.21 -2.20 -11.88
N TYR A 508 -9.39 -3.51 -11.75
CA TYR A 508 -8.61 -4.53 -12.49
C TYR A 508 -9.12 -4.65 -13.92
N MET A 509 -8.38 -4.08 -14.87
CA MET A 509 -8.70 -4.16 -16.30
C MET A 509 -8.03 -5.38 -16.93
N GLY A 510 -8.75 -6.11 -17.78
CA GLY A 510 -8.21 -7.29 -18.46
C GLY A 510 -7.10 -6.98 -19.47
N VAL A 511 -7.11 -5.76 -20.02
CA VAL A 511 -6.13 -5.25 -20.97
C VAL A 511 -5.83 -3.79 -20.66
N ARG A 512 -4.83 -3.21 -21.35
CA ARG A 512 -4.65 -1.75 -21.31
C ARG A 512 -5.94 -1.06 -21.79
N MET A 513 -6.23 0.10 -21.24
CA MET A 513 -7.35 0.90 -21.71
C MET A 513 -7.13 1.37 -23.17
N SER A 514 -8.22 1.60 -23.87
CA SER A 514 -8.23 1.92 -25.31
C SER A 514 -7.41 3.18 -25.65
N SER A 515 -7.41 4.15 -24.73
CA SER A 515 -6.61 5.39 -24.85
C SER A 515 -6.41 6.06 -23.49
N GLY A 516 -5.45 6.98 -23.41
CA GLY A 516 -5.29 7.88 -22.26
C GLY A 516 -6.52 8.75 -22.04
N ALA A 517 -7.18 9.20 -23.10
CA ALA A 517 -8.42 9.99 -22.99
C ALA A 517 -9.57 9.20 -22.35
N ALA A 518 -9.76 7.92 -22.70
CA ALA A 518 -10.74 7.05 -22.05
C ALA A 518 -10.39 6.82 -20.57
N CYS A 519 -9.11 6.64 -20.27
CA CYS A 519 -8.62 6.49 -18.91
C CYS A 519 -8.83 7.78 -18.08
N LYS A 520 -8.51 8.96 -18.65
CA LYS A 520 -8.75 10.28 -18.04
C LYS A 520 -10.23 10.43 -17.66
N GLU A 521 -11.13 10.14 -18.59
CA GLU A 521 -12.56 10.27 -18.37
C GLU A 521 -13.07 9.28 -17.30
N MET A 522 -12.61 8.02 -17.31
CA MET A 522 -12.96 7.04 -16.27
C MET A 522 -12.52 7.52 -14.88
N VAL A 523 -11.27 7.94 -14.72
CA VAL A 523 -10.76 8.45 -13.44
C VAL A 523 -11.50 9.71 -13.01
N ARG A 524 -11.70 10.68 -13.92
CA ARG A 524 -12.43 11.91 -13.66
C ARG A 524 -13.84 11.63 -13.14
N ARG A 525 -14.61 10.77 -13.83
CA ARG A 525 -15.96 10.36 -13.41
C ARG A 525 -15.95 9.67 -12.06
N SER A 526 -15.04 8.72 -11.87
CA SER A 526 -14.90 8.00 -10.60
C SER A 526 -14.69 8.94 -9.42
N LEU A 527 -13.79 9.92 -9.53
CA LEU A 527 -13.46 10.84 -8.47
C LEU A 527 -14.50 11.96 -8.26
N THR A 528 -15.27 12.28 -9.29
CA THR A 528 -16.31 13.33 -9.22
C THR A 528 -17.65 12.78 -8.71
N ALA A 529 -18.04 11.59 -9.18
CA ALA A 529 -19.34 10.99 -8.87
C ALA A 529 -19.35 10.26 -7.53
N PHE A 530 -18.25 9.61 -7.12
CA PHE A 530 -18.19 8.74 -5.96
C PHE A 530 -17.25 9.27 -4.87
N LYS A 531 -17.64 9.07 -3.60
CA LYS A 531 -16.84 9.43 -2.41
C LYS A 531 -15.78 8.36 -2.07
N VAL A 532 -15.23 7.68 -3.07
CA VAL A 532 -14.15 6.73 -2.82
C VAL A 532 -12.86 7.49 -2.52
N PRO A 533 -12.17 7.18 -1.41
CA PRO A 533 -11.00 7.95 -1.00
C PRO A 533 -9.78 7.79 -1.93
N TYR A 534 -9.64 6.62 -2.55
CA TYR A 534 -8.39 6.25 -3.23
C TYR A 534 -8.65 5.16 -4.28
N ILE A 535 -8.30 5.44 -5.54
CA ILE A 535 -8.49 4.49 -6.64
C ILE A 535 -7.22 4.30 -7.46
N THR A 536 -7.17 3.21 -8.21
CA THR A 536 -6.16 2.99 -9.24
C THR A 536 -6.70 2.11 -10.35
N ILE A 537 -6.33 2.45 -11.59
CA ILE A 537 -6.57 1.59 -12.75
C ILE A 537 -5.47 0.53 -12.78
N THR A 538 -5.83 -0.73 -12.96
CA THR A 538 -4.86 -1.84 -12.91
C THR A 538 -5.02 -2.74 -14.13
N PRO A 539 -4.35 -2.43 -15.25
CA PRO A 539 -4.36 -3.29 -16.43
C PRO A 539 -3.54 -4.56 -16.19
N THR A 540 -3.88 -5.60 -16.94
CA THR A 540 -3.03 -6.78 -17.10
C THR A 540 -2.23 -6.63 -18.38
N PHE A 541 -0.94 -6.98 -18.35
CA PHE A 541 -0.05 -6.97 -19.50
C PHE A 541 0.99 -8.09 -19.39
N SER A 542 1.65 -8.39 -20.52
CA SER A 542 2.66 -9.43 -20.56
C SER A 542 3.96 -8.89 -21.10
N ILE A 543 5.08 -9.45 -20.64
CA ILE A 543 6.42 -9.11 -21.10
C ILE A 543 7.06 -10.33 -21.76
N CYS A 544 7.29 -10.22 -23.07
CA CYS A 544 8.07 -11.19 -23.82
C CYS A 544 9.57 -10.80 -23.76
N PRO A 545 10.49 -11.71 -23.45
CA PRO A 545 11.93 -11.41 -23.43
C PRO A 545 12.50 -10.91 -24.76
N VAL A 546 11.81 -11.18 -25.89
CA VAL A 546 12.26 -10.80 -27.24
C VAL A 546 11.53 -9.57 -27.77
N HIS A 547 10.19 -9.48 -27.54
CA HIS A 547 9.34 -8.45 -28.12
C HIS A 547 8.86 -7.40 -27.12
N GLY A 548 9.26 -7.52 -25.84
CA GLY A 548 8.89 -6.58 -24.79
C GLY A 548 7.40 -6.63 -24.43
N TYR A 549 6.78 -5.47 -24.25
CA TYR A 549 5.41 -5.29 -23.81
C TYR A 549 4.35 -5.84 -24.78
N LEU A 550 3.39 -6.57 -24.23
CA LEU A 550 2.18 -7.07 -24.89
C LEU A 550 0.97 -6.70 -24.01
N ALA A 551 -0.08 -6.13 -24.60
CA ALA A 551 -1.28 -5.77 -23.87
C ALA A 551 -2.12 -7.03 -23.55
N GLY A 552 -2.56 -7.17 -22.29
CA GLY A 552 -3.35 -8.30 -21.84
C GLY A 552 -2.52 -9.51 -21.38
N GLU A 553 -3.24 -10.60 -21.10
CA GLU A 553 -2.67 -11.85 -20.61
C GLU A 553 -2.21 -12.74 -21.78
N HIS A 554 -0.91 -12.94 -21.89
CA HIS A 554 -0.26 -13.82 -22.86
C HIS A 554 0.78 -14.70 -22.16
N PHE A 555 0.53 -15.99 -22.03
CA PHE A 555 1.53 -16.92 -21.48
C PHE A 555 2.64 -17.24 -22.49
N THR A 556 2.35 -17.10 -23.77
CA THR A 556 3.29 -17.26 -24.87
C THR A 556 3.19 -16.08 -25.85
N CYS A 557 4.29 -15.76 -26.51
CA CYS A 557 4.35 -14.63 -27.44
C CYS A 557 3.92 -15.04 -28.85
N GLU A 558 2.80 -14.51 -29.33
CA GLU A 558 2.29 -14.74 -30.69
C GLU A 558 3.27 -14.27 -31.76
N LYS A 559 3.95 -13.12 -31.55
CA LYS A 559 4.98 -12.61 -32.46
C LYS A 559 6.17 -13.57 -32.60
N CYS A 560 6.54 -14.26 -31.50
CA CYS A 560 7.58 -15.30 -31.55
C CYS A 560 7.09 -16.53 -32.32
N ALA A 561 5.83 -16.93 -32.16
CA ALA A 561 5.21 -18.04 -32.90
C ALA A 561 5.16 -17.75 -34.40
N GLU A 562 4.77 -16.56 -34.79
CA GLU A 562 4.73 -16.11 -36.19
C GLU A 562 6.11 -16.05 -36.81
N ALA A 563 7.11 -15.50 -36.08
CA ALA A 563 8.49 -15.37 -36.57
C ALA A 563 9.22 -16.73 -36.70
N HIS A 564 8.86 -17.71 -35.90
CA HIS A 564 9.49 -19.03 -35.83
C HIS A 564 8.46 -20.16 -35.66
N PRO A 565 7.66 -20.47 -36.71
CA PRO A 565 6.58 -21.47 -36.62
C PRO A 565 7.04 -22.89 -36.22
N ASP A 566 8.30 -23.19 -36.45
CA ASP A 566 8.91 -24.50 -36.18
C ASP A 566 9.49 -24.64 -34.76
N ARG A 567 9.35 -23.61 -33.93
CA ARG A 567 9.85 -23.60 -32.54
C ARG A 567 8.71 -23.35 -31.56
N GLU A 568 8.87 -23.84 -30.33
CA GLU A 568 7.96 -23.45 -29.24
C GLU A 568 8.04 -21.93 -29.05
N PRO A 569 6.87 -21.24 -28.95
CA PRO A 569 6.85 -19.80 -28.73
C PRO A 569 7.48 -19.44 -27.38
N GLN A 570 8.14 -18.29 -27.33
CA GLN A 570 8.75 -17.78 -26.10
C GLN A 570 7.68 -17.55 -25.03
N GLY A 571 7.93 -18.08 -23.83
CA GLY A 571 7.09 -17.82 -22.66
C GLY A 571 7.16 -16.36 -22.24
N CYS A 572 6.03 -15.79 -21.89
CA CYS A 572 5.89 -14.41 -21.39
C CYS A 572 5.69 -14.38 -19.88
N GLU A 573 6.07 -13.25 -19.28
CA GLU A 573 5.71 -12.94 -17.90
C GLU A 573 4.41 -12.13 -17.90
N VAL A 574 3.34 -12.67 -17.30
CA VAL A 574 2.08 -11.94 -17.10
C VAL A 574 2.20 -11.08 -15.85
N TRP A 575 1.94 -9.78 -15.98
CA TRP A 575 2.09 -8.78 -14.94
C TRP A 575 0.75 -8.13 -14.60
N THR A 576 0.48 -8.00 -13.32
CA THR A 576 -0.62 -7.19 -12.77
C THR A 576 -0.29 -6.84 -11.32
N ARG A 577 -1.13 -6.05 -10.65
CA ARG A 577 -0.96 -5.82 -9.22
C ARG A 577 -1.35 -7.05 -8.40
N VAL A 578 -0.43 -7.48 -7.51
CA VAL A 578 -0.74 -8.53 -6.53
C VAL A 578 -1.70 -7.99 -5.47
N MET A 579 -1.40 -6.81 -4.98
CA MET A 579 -2.21 -6.00 -4.06
C MET A 579 -1.98 -4.50 -4.34
N GLY A 580 -0.89 -3.92 -3.87
CA GLY A 580 -0.54 -2.52 -4.01
C GLY A 580 0.57 -2.25 -5.03
N TYR A 581 1.23 -3.26 -5.56
CA TYR A 581 2.38 -3.15 -6.44
C TYR A 581 2.37 -4.23 -7.52
N PHE A 582 3.05 -3.97 -8.64
CA PHE A 582 3.11 -4.88 -9.79
C PHE A 582 4.13 -5.99 -9.58
N ARG A 583 3.76 -7.21 -9.92
CA ARG A 583 4.64 -8.39 -10.00
C ARG A 583 4.14 -9.36 -11.07
N PRO A 584 5.03 -10.22 -11.58
CA PRO A 584 4.60 -11.35 -12.40
C PRO A 584 3.67 -12.27 -11.61
N VAL A 585 2.56 -12.69 -12.21
CA VAL A 585 1.57 -13.59 -11.58
C VAL A 585 2.22 -14.88 -11.08
N LYS A 586 3.28 -15.36 -11.77
CA LYS A 586 4.05 -16.54 -11.34
C LYS A 586 4.64 -16.40 -9.92
N SER A 587 4.94 -15.17 -9.47
CA SER A 587 5.49 -14.89 -8.13
C SER A 587 4.42 -14.67 -7.05
N PHE A 588 3.14 -14.69 -7.40
CA PHE A 588 2.07 -14.59 -6.41
C PHE A 588 2.07 -15.80 -5.47
N ASN A 589 1.70 -15.59 -4.21
CA ASN A 589 1.48 -16.69 -3.29
C ASN A 589 0.27 -17.53 -3.70
N ILE A 590 0.07 -18.66 -3.02
CA ILE A 590 -0.96 -19.65 -3.38
C ILE A 590 -2.37 -19.02 -3.38
N GLY A 591 -2.73 -18.29 -2.33
CA GLY A 591 -4.06 -17.66 -2.22
C GLY A 591 -4.25 -16.54 -3.23
N LYS A 592 -3.22 -15.75 -3.53
CA LYS A 592 -3.29 -14.69 -4.54
C LYS A 592 -3.37 -15.23 -5.98
N LYS A 593 -2.85 -16.42 -6.24
CA LYS A 593 -3.11 -17.13 -7.50
C LYS A 593 -4.56 -17.57 -7.59
N GLY A 594 -5.14 -18.09 -6.51
CA GLY A 594 -6.56 -18.42 -6.43
C GLY A 594 -7.45 -17.20 -6.72
N GLU A 595 -7.18 -16.10 -6.02
CA GLU A 595 -7.89 -14.83 -6.24
C GLU A 595 -7.76 -14.34 -7.69
N TYR A 596 -6.55 -14.38 -8.28
CA TYR A 596 -6.32 -13.97 -9.65
C TYR A 596 -7.13 -14.80 -10.65
N ASN A 597 -7.21 -16.12 -10.43
CA ASN A 597 -7.95 -17.03 -11.31
C ASN A 597 -9.47 -16.81 -11.29
N GLU A 598 -9.99 -16.24 -10.21
CA GLU A 598 -11.43 -15.94 -10.03
C GLU A 598 -11.79 -14.48 -10.40
N ARG A 599 -10.80 -13.64 -10.73
CA ARG A 599 -11.07 -12.23 -11.07
C ARG A 599 -11.92 -12.10 -12.33
N THR A 600 -13.06 -11.44 -12.20
CA THR A 600 -13.77 -10.84 -13.32
C THR A 600 -13.13 -9.48 -13.59
N MET A 601 -12.55 -9.32 -14.79
CA MET A 601 -11.88 -8.09 -15.15
C MET A 601 -12.90 -7.04 -15.57
N PHE A 602 -12.72 -5.81 -15.11
CA PHE A 602 -13.53 -4.68 -15.53
C PHE A 602 -13.35 -4.36 -17.02
N SER A 603 -14.39 -3.87 -17.66
CA SER A 603 -14.39 -3.52 -19.08
C SER A 603 -14.84 -2.08 -19.33
N GLU A 604 -14.26 -1.44 -20.35
CA GLU A 604 -14.72 -0.11 -20.79
C GLU A 604 -16.12 -0.16 -21.39
N ALA A 605 -16.54 -1.30 -21.92
CA ALA A 605 -17.87 -1.48 -22.51
C ALA A 605 -18.95 -1.45 -21.40
N ALA A 606 -18.76 -2.16 -20.30
CA ALA A 606 -19.69 -2.13 -19.17
C ALA A 606 -19.77 -0.73 -18.56
N ALA A 607 -18.62 -0.03 -18.43
CA ALA A 607 -18.57 1.36 -17.95
C ALA A 607 -19.39 2.33 -18.80
N SER A 608 -19.56 2.07 -20.11
CA SER A 608 -20.31 2.96 -21.01
C SER A 608 -21.83 2.90 -20.81
N ASP A 609 -22.35 1.79 -20.30
CA ASP A 609 -23.79 1.60 -20.09
C ASP A 609 -24.32 2.43 -18.90
N HIS A 610 -23.45 2.87 -17.99
CA HIS A 610 -23.77 3.78 -16.88
C HIS A 610 -23.63 5.27 -17.21
N GLY A 611 -23.38 5.65 -18.46
CA GLY A 611 -23.17 7.03 -18.90
C GLY A 611 -24.30 8.02 -18.55
N GLU A 612 -25.54 7.53 -18.38
CA GLU A 612 -26.69 8.37 -17.98
C GLU A 612 -26.70 8.71 -16.49
N LEU A 613 -26.26 7.81 -15.62
CA LEU A 613 -26.17 8.05 -14.16
C LEU A 613 -25.10 9.12 -13.83
N VAL A 614 -24.00 9.08 -14.55
CA VAL A 614 -22.88 10.03 -14.33
C VAL A 614 -23.13 11.40 -14.99
N SER A 615 -23.93 11.47 -16.06
CA SER A 615 -24.34 12.74 -16.71
C SER A 615 -25.34 13.57 -15.88
N ALA A 616 -25.94 12.97 -14.84
CA ALA A 616 -26.89 13.67 -13.98
C ALA A 616 -26.21 14.58 -12.91
N PHE A 617 -24.89 14.52 -12.77
CA PHE A 617 -24.15 15.37 -11.83
C PHE A 617 -23.62 16.62 -12.58
N PRO A 618 -24.02 17.84 -12.17
CA PRO A 618 -23.50 19.05 -12.78
C PRO A 618 -22.00 19.22 -12.50
N PRO A 619 -21.26 19.87 -13.43
CA PRO A 619 -19.84 20.20 -13.20
C PRO A 619 -19.65 20.94 -11.89
N VAL A 620 -18.48 20.74 -11.25
CA VAL A 620 -18.11 21.32 -9.94
C VAL A 620 -18.28 22.86 -9.89
N ASP A 621 -18.22 23.55 -11.03
CA ASP A 621 -18.40 25.01 -11.15
C ASP A 621 -19.83 25.53 -10.86
N GLN A 622 -20.77 24.66 -10.52
CA GLN A 622 -22.16 25.08 -10.23
C GLN A 622 -22.66 24.68 -8.82
N ARG A 623 -21.77 24.32 -7.90
CA ARG A 623 -22.13 24.05 -6.51
C ARG A 623 -21.64 25.13 -5.54
#